data_594231b94d75dc875418090a387cbc58
#
_entry.id   594231b94d75dc875418090a387cbc58
#
_cell.length_a   1.000
_cell.length_b   1.000
_cell.length_c   1.000
_cell.angle_alpha   90.00
_cell.angle_beta   90.00
_cell.angle_gamma   90.00
#
_symmetry.space_group_name_H-M   'P 1'
#
loop_
_entity.id
_entity.type
_entity.pdbx_description
1 polymer ?
#
loop_
_entity_poly.entity_id
_entity_poly.type
_entity_poly.pdbx_seq_one_letter_code
_entity_poly.pdbx_strand_id
1 'polypeptide(L)'
;MNTKKYEELLVLLRSHKTDKEILEVLSDYHENDIADMLAGMNEKERKRLYRLLGTQRTAEIFAYLDEPQAYFDELSVEQAARVVSLMDSDDAVDLLENLEDEDKKEIVEHLDEEAEKDVRMLLSYDDDEIGSYMTTNYICIPSGLTVKQAMSQLVRQAGENDNIMTIYVVDSDECFAGAIDLKDLITAREGMNLESIIAHSYPYVVDHEKIDDCIDTIKDYAEDSIPVLSKDKHILGVITSDDIVEMVDNEMGEDYAKLAGLTAEEDLKETTLQSMKKRMPWLIILLFLGMIVSSVVGIFENVVAALPIVICFQSLVLDMAGNVGTQSLAVTIRVLMDENLSGKQKLLLVVKEVRIGIVNGGLLGIMALVFLGIYVHLFKGYTWLGAFAVSGCVGVSLLVAMAISSLVGTVIPMFFHKIKIDPAVASGPLITTVNDLVAVVTYYGLAFLFLIEL
;
A
#
# COMPACT_ATOMS: atom_id res chain seq x y z
N MET A 1 -8.27 -10.95 -18.04
CA MET A 1 -8.34 -12.02 -19.10
C MET A 1 -8.16 -11.48 -20.54
N ASN A 2 -7.60 -12.27 -21.51
CA ASN A 2 -7.51 -11.88 -22.91
C ASN A 2 -8.93 -11.87 -23.52
N THR A 3 -9.37 -10.75 -24.11
CA THR A 3 -10.72 -10.53 -24.68
C THR A 3 -11.20 -11.68 -25.57
N LYS A 4 -10.28 -12.35 -26.27
CA LYS A 4 -10.59 -13.49 -27.15
C LYS A 4 -10.99 -14.75 -26.36
N LYS A 5 -10.32 -15.04 -25.25
CA LYS A 5 -10.66 -16.17 -24.36
C LYS A 5 -12.02 -15.96 -23.71
N TYR A 6 -12.30 -14.74 -23.29
CA TYR A 6 -13.59 -14.33 -22.73
C TYR A 6 -14.76 -14.60 -23.68
N GLU A 7 -14.65 -14.15 -24.95
CA GLU A 7 -15.68 -14.38 -25.97
C GLU A 7 -15.86 -15.89 -26.30
N GLU A 8 -14.76 -16.65 -26.34
CA GLU A 8 -14.78 -18.11 -26.57
C GLU A 8 -15.55 -18.84 -25.47
N LEU A 9 -15.35 -18.48 -24.20
CA LEU A 9 -16.07 -19.07 -23.06
C LEU A 9 -17.56 -18.72 -23.04
N LEU A 10 -17.92 -17.46 -23.29
CA LEU A 10 -19.35 -17.08 -23.41
C LEU A 10 -20.05 -17.81 -24.54
N VAL A 11 -19.40 -17.96 -25.71
CA VAL A 11 -19.93 -18.73 -26.81
C VAL A 11 -20.09 -20.20 -26.45
N LEU A 12 -19.16 -20.77 -25.68
CA LEU A 12 -19.22 -22.14 -25.19
C LEU A 12 -20.47 -22.39 -24.35
N LEU A 13 -20.69 -21.52 -23.34
CA LEU A 13 -21.86 -21.63 -22.43
C LEU A 13 -23.20 -21.46 -23.14
N ARG A 14 -23.21 -20.65 -24.21
CA ARG A 14 -24.38 -20.41 -25.08
C ARG A 14 -24.56 -21.48 -26.16
N SER A 15 -23.59 -22.37 -26.30
CA SER A 15 -23.64 -23.44 -27.31
C SER A 15 -24.58 -24.58 -26.92
N HIS A 16 -24.93 -25.46 -27.86
CA HIS A 16 -25.71 -26.68 -27.63
C HIS A 16 -24.87 -27.84 -27.05
N LYS A 17 -23.69 -27.59 -26.48
CA LYS A 17 -22.87 -28.61 -25.84
C LYS A 17 -23.53 -29.16 -24.57
N THR A 18 -23.18 -30.39 -24.26
CA THR A 18 -23.64 -31.05 -23.04
C THR A 18 -22.95 -30.45 -21.83
N ASP A 19 -23.59 -30.52 -20.65
CA ASP A 19 -23.01 -30.01 -19.39
C ASP A 19 -21.65 -30.65 -19.07
N LYS A 20 -21.44 -31.91 -19.47
CA LYS A 20 -20.15 -32.60 -19.31
C LYS A 20 -19.03 -32.00 -20.18
N GLU A 21 -19.35 -31.66 -21.44
CA GLU A 21 -18.39 -31.02 -22.36
C GLU A 21 -18.06 -29.58 -21.91
N ILE A 22 -19.00 -28.89 -21.28
CA ILE A 22 -18.78 -27.55 -20.70
C ILE A 22 -17.85 -27.63 -19.52
N LEU A 23 -18.09 -28.57 -18.59
CA LEU A 23 -17.24 -28.79 -17.42
C LEU A 23 -15.80 -29.19 -17.80
N GLU A 24 -15.64 -30.05 -18.81
CA GLU A 24 -14.33 -30.48 -19.31
C GLU A 24 -13.51 -29.30 -19.86
N VAL A 25 -14.18 -28.34 -20.49
CA VAL A 25 -13.50 -27.12 -20.98
C VAL A 25 -13.24 -26.15 -19.84
N LEU A 26 -14.19 -25.98 -18.90
CA LEU A 26 -14.01 -25.09 -17.74
C LEU A 26 -12.91 -25.57 -16.79
N SER A 27 -12.58 -26.87 -16.77
CA SER A 27 -11.48 -27.38 -15.97
C SER A 27 -10.09 -26.90 -16.42
N ASP A 28 -9.96 -26.38 -17.64
CA ASP A 28 -8.72 -25.82 -18.19
C ASP A 28 -8.55 -24.31 -17.88
N TYR A 29 -9.54 -23.68 -17.22
CA TYR A 29 -9.53 -22.26 -16.87
C TYR A 29 -9.35 -22.04 -15.39
N HIS A 30 -8.55 -21.05 -15.06
CA HIS A 30 -8.36 -20.59 -13.69
C HIS A 30 -9.65 -19.93 -13.17
N GLU A 31 -9.89 -20.02 -11.87
CA GLU A 31 -11.08 -19.51 -11.19
C GLU A 31 -11.26 -18.00 -11.42
N ASN A 32 -10.17 -17.22 -11.38
CA ASN A 32 -10.16 -15.79 -11.71
C ASN A 32 -10.64 -15.51 -13.15
N ASP A 33 -10.19 -16.30 -14.15
CA ASP A 33 -10.69 -16.16 -15.55
C ASP A 33 -12.20 -16.39 -15.63
N ILE A 34 -12.75 -17.30 -14.79
CA ILE A 34 -14.19 -17.58 -14.73
C ILE A 34 -14.94 -16.48 -13.98
N ALA A 35 -14.38 -15.93 -12.91
CA ALA A 35 -14.93 -14.79 -12.17
C ALA A 35 -15.13 -13.58 -13.09
N ASP A 36 -14.09 -13.19 -13.84
CA ASP A 36 -14.15 -12.13 -14.85
C ASP A 36 -15.31 -12.32 -15.86
N MET A 37 -15.61 -13.57 -16.20
CA MET A 37 -16.65 -13.90 -17.17
C MET A 37 -18.06 -13.71 -16.62
N LEU A 38 -18.27 -13.81 -15.30
CA LEU A 38 -19.60 -13.67 -14.68
C LEU A 38 -20.26 -12.33 -15.01
N ALA A 39 -19.48 -11.26 -15.11
CA ALA A 39 -19.97 -9.92 -15.46
C ALA A 39 -20.65 -9.86 -16.85
N GLY A 40 -20.24 -10.71 -17.79
CA GLY A 40 -20.82 -10.77 -19.14
C GLY A 40 -21.99 -11.74 -19.31
N MET A 41 -22.37 -12.44 -18.24
CA MET A 41 -23.46 -13.40 -18.22
C MET A 41 -24.75 -12.77 -17.71
N ASN A 42 -25.88 -13.28 -18.15
CA ASN A 42 -27.16 -13.00 -17.50
C ASN A 42 -27.38 -13.96 -16.31
N GLU A 43 -28.29 -13.60 -15.39
CA GLU A 43 -28.60 -14.35 -14.18
C GLU A 43 -28.90 -15.84 -14.44
N LYS A 44 -29.60 -16.17 -15.52
CA LYS A 44 -29.93 -17.57 -15.85
C LYS A 44 -28.68 -18.37 -16.25
N GLU A 45 -27.75 -17.72 -16.97
CA GLU A 45 -26.46 -18.31 -17.37
C GLU A 45 -25.59 -18.55 -16.14
N ARG A 46 -25.52 -17.58 -15.22
CA ARG A 46 -24.78 -17.71 -13.96
C ARG A 46 -25.36 -18.81 -13.07
N LYS A 47 -26.67 -18.82 -12.83
CA LYS A 47 -27.33 -19.89 -12.04
C LYS A 47 -27.18 -21.29 -12.66
N ARG A 48 -27.05 -21.39 -13.99
CA ARG A 48 -26.71 -22.66 -14.64
C ARG A 48 -25.25 -23.02 -14.36
N LEU A 49 -24.34 -22.05 -14.44
CA LEU A 49 -22.91 -22.25 -14.19
C LEU A 49 -22.68 -22.73 -12.76
N TYR A 50 -23.23 -22.06 -11.74
CA TYR A 50 -23.11 -22.45 -10.32
C TYR A 50 -23.59 -23.89 -10.07
N ARG A 51 -24.69 -24.30 -10.71
CA ARG A 51 -25.15 -25.69 -10.62
C ARG A 51 -24.22 -26.69 -11.27
N LEU A 52 -23.53 -26.32 -12.35
CA LEU A 52 -22.59 -27.18 -13.06
C LEU A 52 -21.28 -27.33 -12.28
N LEU A 53 -20.77 -26.25 -11.74
CA LEU A 53 -19.51 -26.21 -11.01
C LEU A 53 -19.61 -26.87 -9.63
N GLY A 54 -20.80 -26.81 -9.02
CA GLY A 54 -21.01 -27.21 -7.63
C GLY A 54 -20.56 -26.13 -6.65
N THR A 55 -20.86 -26.32 -5.38
CA THR A 55 -20.65 -25.28 -4.35
C THR A 55 -19.17 -25.01 -4.12
N GLN A 56 -18.32 -26.06 -4.06
CA GLN A 56 -16.88 -25.92 -3.82
C GLN A 56 -16.22 -25.00 -4.87
N ARG A 57 -16.33 -25.34 -6.15
CA ARG A 57 -15.71 -24.54 -7.20
C ARG A 57 -16.36 -23.16 -7.38
N THR A 58 -17.60 -23.03 -6.97
CA THR A 58 -18.26 -21.70 -6.93
C THR A 58 -17.65 -20.84 -5.83
N ALA A 59 -17.32 -21.39 -4.69
CA ALA A 59 -16.60 -20.69 -3.61
C ALA A 59 -15.23 -20.21 -4.09
N GLU A 60 -14.42 -21.08 -4.69
CA GLU A 60 -13.12 -20.74 -5.27
C GLU A 60 -13.19 -19.62 -6.33
N ILE A 61 -14.28 -19.55 -7.11
CA ILE A 61 -14.48 -18.48 -8.09
C ILE A 61 -14.93 -17.18 -7.41
N PHE A 62 -15.74 -17.27 -6.36
CA PHE A 62 -16.28 -16.09 -5.68
C PHE A 62 -15.22 -15.36 -4.86
N ALA A 63 -14.16 -16.01 -4.43
CA ALA A 63 -12.98 -15.39 -3.83
C ALA A 63 -12.32 -14.31 -4.73
N TYR A 64 -12.53 -14.39 -6.05
CA TYR A 64 -12.00 -13.41 -7.02
C TYR A 64 -13.01 -12.33 -7.44
N LEU A 65 -14.09 -12.11 -6.70
CA LEU A 65 -15.12 -11.13 -7.06
C LEU A 65 -14.88 -9.77 -6.38
N ASP A 66 -14.56 -8.74 -7.15
CA ASP A 66 -14.46 -7.35 -6.65
C ASP A 66 -15.81 -6.77 -6.17
N GLU A 67 -16.93 -7.19 -6.75
CA GLU A 67 -18.28 -6.68 -6.43
C GLU A 67 -19.26 -7.85 -6.23
N PRO A 68 -19.22 -8.52 -5.08
CA PRO A 68 -19.97 -9.75 -4.84
C PRO A 68 -21.47 -9.54 -4.70
N GLN A 69 -21.96 -8.38 -4.25
CA GLN A 69 -23.36 -8.12 -3.89
C GLN A 69 -24.34 -8.58 -4.98
N ALA A 70 -24.13 -8.18 -6.24
CA ALA A 70 -25.03 -8.52 -7.36
C ALA A 70 -25.15 -10.03 -7.61
N TYR A 71 -24.13 -10.80 -7.27
CA TYR A 71 -24.10 -12.26 -7.43
C TYR A 71 -24.72 -12.96 -6.21
N PHE A 72 -24.54 -12.40 -5.03
CA PHE A 72 -25.17 -12.90 -3.80
C PHE A 72 -26.68 -12.68 -3.80
N ASP A 73 -27.17 -11.56 -4.34
CA ASP A 73 -28.60 -11.31 -4.54
C ASP A 73 -29.32 -12.38 -5.39
N GLU A 74 -28.57 -13.12 -6.20
CA GLU A 74 -29.06 -14.20 -7.02
C GLU A 74 -29.19 -15.55 -6.28
N LEU A 75 -28.57 -15.67 -5.10
CA LEU A 75 -28.57 -16.89 -4.28
C LEU A 75 -29.62 -16.77 -3.16
N SER A 76 -30.04 -17.92 -2.61
CA SER A 76 -30.72 -17.89 -1.30
C SER A 76 -29.70 -17.78 -0.19
N VAL A 77 -30.10 -17.27 0.98
CA VAL A 77 -29.20 -17.13 2.15
C VAL A 77 -28.48 -18.45 2.48
N GLU A 78 -29.20 -19.57 2.39
CA GLU A 78 -28.60 -20.89 2.66
C GLU A 78 -27.62 -21.34 1.56
N GLN A 79 -27.77 -20.83 0.33
CA GLN A 79 -26.80 -21.09 -0.75
C GLN A 79 -25.59 -20.20 -0.59
N ALA A 80 -25.79 -18.92 -0.30
CA ALA A 80 -24.74 -17.96 0.00
C ALA A 80 -23.87 -18.43 1.18
N ALA A 81 -24.50 -18.77 2.31
CA ALA A 81 -23.81 -19.29 3.49
C ALA A 81 -22.98 -20.56 3.20
N ARG A 82 -23.51 -21.48 2.38
CA ARG A 82 -22.75 -22.68 1.97
C ARG A 82 -21.56 -22.35 1.05
N VAL A 83 -21.65 -21.33 0.23
CA VAL A 83 -20.52 -20.89 -0.60
C VAL A 83 -19.45 -20.30 0.31
N VAL A 84 -19.82 -19.37 1.19
CA VAL A 84 -18.90 -18.73 2.13
C VAL A 84 -18.26 -19.74 3.10
N SER A 85 -19.01 -20.74 3.60
CA SER A 85 -18.46 -21.80 4.48
C SER A 85 -17.41 -22.70 3.81
N LEU A 86 -17.29 -22.66 2.50
CA LEU A 86 -16.29 -23.44 1.73
C LEU A 86 -15.15 -22.59 1.19
N MET A 87 -15.12 -21.30 1.53
CA MET A 87 -14.00 -20.40 1.22
C MET A 87 -12.93 -20.46 2.30
N ASP A 88 -11.74 -20.03 1.98
CA ASP A 88 -10.74 -19.73 2.99
C ASP A 88 -11.25 -18.58 3.87
N SER A 89 -10.84 -18.55 5.13
CA SER A 89 -11.46 -17.67 6.12
C SER A 89 -11.21 -16.17 5.85
N ASP A 90 -10.06 -15.82 5.32
CA ASP A 90 -9.68 -14.50 4.81
C ASP A 90 -10.54 -14.09 3.62
N ASP A 91 -10.58 -14.90 2.55
CA ASP A 91 -11.45 -14.68 1.39
C ASP A 91 -12.92 -14.51 1.77
N ALA A 92 -13.38 -15.32 2.74
CA ALA A 92 -14.74 -15.24 3.24
C ALA A 92 -15.04 -13.90 3.93
N VAL A 93 -14.07 -13.37 4.69
CA VAL A 93 -14.19 -12.06 5.36
C VAL A 93 -14.18 -10.93 4.34
N ASP A 94 -13.20 -10.92 3.44
CA ASP A 94 -13.08 -9.89 2.40
C ASP A 94 -14.34 -9.79 1.54
N LEU A 95 -14.89 -10.94 1.17
CA LEU A 95 -16.14 -11.00 0.42
C LEU A 95 -17.33 -10.47 1.24
N LEU A 96 -17.43 -10.84 2.52
CA LEU A 96 -18.51 -10.40 3.41
C LEU A 96 -18.43 -8.90 3.71
N GLU A 97 -17.24 -8.31 3.75
CA GLU A 97 -17.05 -6.88 3.95
C GLU A 97 -17.55 -6.03 2.78
N ASN A 98 -17.56 -6.60 1.59
CA ASN A 98 -18.08 -5.99 0.37
C ASN A 98 -19.61 -6.18 0.18
N LEU A 99 -20.33 -6.78 1.16
CA LEU A 99 -21.78 -6.93 1.15
C LEU A 99 -22.48 -5.86 2.02
N GLU A 100 -23.78 -5.66 1.78
CA GLU A 100 -24.61 -4.82 2.65
C GLU A 100 -24.72 -5.42 4.06
N ASP A 101 -24.74 -4.57 5.09
CA ASP A 101 -24.72 -4.99 6.51
C ASP A 101 -25.82 -6.00 6.89
N GLU A 102 -27.01 -5.90 6.27
CA GLU A 102 -28.14 -6.81 6.52
C GLU A 102 -27.84 -8.21 5.95
N ASP A 103 -27.33 -8.28 4.71
CA ASP A 103 -26.98 -9.54 4.03
C ASP A 103 -25.80 -10.22 4.72
N LYS A 104 -24.74 -9.45 5.04
CA LYS A 104 -23.58 -9.94 5.80
C LYS A 104 -24.00 -10.64 7.07
N LYS A 105 -24.86 -10.00 7.86
CA LYS A 105 -25.32 -10.56 9.13
C LYS A 105 -26.15 -11.83 8.94
N GLU A 106 -27.06 -11.83 7.96
CA GLU A 106 -27.93 -12.97 7.68
C GLU A 106 -27.12 -14.17 7.18
N ILE A 107 -26.11 -13.96 6.34
CA ILE A 107 -25.21 -15.01 5.85
C ILE A 107 -24.40 -15.60 7.00
N VAL A 108 -23.76 -14.75 7.84
CA VAL A 108 -22.93 -15.20 8.98
C VAL A 108 -23.74 -16.04 9.98
N GLU A 109 -25.03 -15.72 10.21
CA GLU A 109 -25.90 -16.51 11.08
C GLU A 109 -26.26 -17.92 10.52
N HIS A 110 -25.99 -18.15 9.22
CA HIS A 110 -26.29 -19.41 8.53
C HIS A 110 -25.04 -20.20 8.09
N LEU A 111 -23.82 -19.71 8.44
CA LEU A 111 -22.58 -20.47 8.24
C LEU A 111 -22.58 -21.77 9.05
N ASP A 112 -21.75 -22.71 8.66
CA ASP A 112 -21.48 -23.86 9.51
C ASP A 112 -20.68 -23.46 10.76
N GLU A 113 -20.63 -24.33 11.78
CA GLU A 113 -20.08 -24.00 13.10
C GLU A 113 -18.59 -23.63 13.06
N GLU A 114 -17.81 -24.23 12.14
CA GLU A 114 -16.38 -23.98 11.98
C GLU A 114 -16.15 -22.65 11.25
N ALA A 115 -16.76 -22.46 10.11
CA ALA A 115 -16.67 -21.22 9.34
C ALA A 115 -17.21 -20.00 10.11
N GLU A 116 -18.34 -20.16 10.87
CA GLU A 116 -18.85 -19.07 11.71
C GLU A 116 -17.84 -18.64 12.77
N LYS A 117 -17.18 -19.62 13.41
CA LYS A 117 -16.15 -19.33 14.43
C LYS A 117 -14.96 -18.57 13.83
N ASP A 118 -14.48 -19.02 12.68
CA ASP A 118 -13.29 -18.46 12.05
C ASP A 118 -13.57 -17.06 11.48
N VAL A 119 -14.66 -16.88 10.75
CA VAL A 119 -15.11 -15.56 10.26
C VAL A 119 -15.33 -14.58 11.42
N ARG A 120 -15.98 -14.99 12.53
CA ARG A 120 -16.16 -14.11 13.70
C ARG A 120 -14.83 -13.76 14.39
N MET A 121 -13.86 -14.67 14.38
CA MET A 121 -12.53 -14.42 14.91
C MET A 121 -11.82 -13.35 14.06
N LEU A 122 -11.78 -13.50 12.75
CA LEU A 122 -11.15 -12.53 11.86
C LEU A 122 -11.83 -11.16 11.93
N LEU A 123 -13.14 -11.09 11.87
CA LEU A 123 -13.93 -9.84 12.01
C LEU A 123 -13.78 -9.16 13.38
N SER A 124 -13.09 -9.76 14.35
CA SER A 124 -12.80 -9.14 15.65
C SER A 124 -11.53 -8.34 15.70
N TYR A 125 -10.66 -8.46 14.68
CA TYR A 125 -9.46 -7.66 14.52
C TYR A 125 -9.78 -6.32 13.86
N ASP A 126 -8.96 -5.31 14.13
CA ASP A 126 -9.00 -4.05 13.38
C ASP A 126 -8.35 -4.27 12.00
N ASP A 127 -8.78 -3.53 10.97
CA ASP A 127 -8.30 -3.68 9.57
C ASP A 127 -6.76 -3.47 9.43
N ASP A 128 -6.12 -2.78 10.36
CA ASP A 128 -4.68 -2.54 10.40
C ASP A 128 -3.91 -3.54 11.29
N GLU A 129 -4.58 -4.55 11.84
CA GLU A 129 -3.96 -5.64 12.61
C GLU A 129 -3.68 -6.85 11.71
N ILE A 130 -2.53 -7.48 11.90
CA ILE A 130 -2.10 -8.61 11.05
C ILE A 130 -3.04 -9.82 11.13
N GLY A 131 -3.78 -9.96 12.22
CA GLY A 131 -4.76 -11.03 12.42
C GLY A 131 -5.95 -10.95 11.47
N SER A 132 -6.25 -9.80 10.85
CA SER A 132 -7.34 -9.66 9.88
C SER A 132 -7.04 -10.35 8.55
N TYR A 133 -5.76 -10.53 8.20
CA TYR A 133 -5.29 -11.14 6.94
C TYR A 133 -4.95 -12.62 7.04
N MET A 134 -5.19 -13.28 8.20
CA MET A 134 -4.81 -14.68 8.35
C MET A 134 -5.89 -15.63 7.85
N THR A 135 -5.46 -16.71 7.20
CA THR A 135 -6.32 -17.87 6.94
C THR A 135 -6.14 -18.95 7.99
N THR A 136 -7.23 -19.68 8.30
CA THR A 136 -7.19 -20.87 9.16
C THR A 136 -6.86 -22.14 8.40
N ASN A 137 -6.66 -22.06 7.09
CA ASN A 137 -6.33 -23.14 6.19
C ASN A 137 -4.81 -23.44 6.22
N TYR A 138 -4.35 -24.30 7.15
CA TYR A 138 -2.94 -24.68 7.28
C TYR A 138 -2.76 -26.10 7.85
N ILE A 139 -1.57 -26.66 7.63
CA ILE A 139 -1.20 -27.98 8.16
C ILE A 139 -0.44 -27.84 9.48
N CYS A 140 -0.95 -28.49 10.54
CA CYS A 140 -0.30 -28.52 11.85
C CYS A 140 -0.12 -29.95 12.35
N ILE A 141 1.09 -30.27 12.85
CA ILE A 141 1.44 -31.59 13.40
C ILE A 141 2.13 -31.45 14.77
N PRO A 142 1.94 -32.40 15.70
CA PRO A 142 2.68 -32.42 16.96
C PRO A 142 4.15 -32.76 16.76
N SER A 143 5.04 -32.19 17.56
CA SER A 143 6.43 -32.59 17.67
C SER A 143 6.55 -34.02 18.18
N GLY A 144 7.70 -34.67 17.98
CA GLY A 144 7.94 -36.04 18.49
C GLY A 144 7.37 -37.14 17.60
N LEU A 145 6.78 -36.85 16.47
CA LEU A 145 6.39 -37.83 15.46
C LEU A 145 7.62 -38.39 14.73
N THR A 146 7.49 -39.56 14.15
CA THR A 146 8.40 -40.05 13.10
C THR A 146 8.03 -39.42 11.77
N VAL A 147 8.99 -39.33 10.82
CA VAL A 147 8.74 -38.83 9.44
C VAL A 147 7.54 -39.52 8.79
N LYS A 148 7.38 -40.82 8.98
CA LYS A 148 6.25 -41.60 8.46
C LYS A 148 4.90 -41.16 9.07
N GLN A 149 4.87 -40.90 10.38
CA GLN A 149 3.65 -40.43 11.05
C GLN A 149 3.31 -38.98 10.64
N ALA A 150 4.33 -38.12 10.53
CA ALA A 150 4.18 -36.77 10.04
C ALA A 150 3.59 -36.73 8.60
N MET A 151 4.15 -37.54 7.70
CA MET A 151 3.63 -37.70 6.34
C MET A 151 2.18 -38.23 6.33
N SER A 152 1.84 -39.16 7.23
CA SER A 152 0.46 -39.67 7.33
C SER A 152 -0.51 -38.57 7.85
N GLN A 153 -0.07 -37.70 8.75
CA GLN A 153 -0.86 -36.57 9.25
C GLN A 153 -1.06 -35.53 8.14
N LEU A 154 0.02 -35.19 7.42
CA LEU A 154 -0.03 -34.30 6.27
C LEU A 154 -1.07 -34.78 5.23
N VAL A 155 -0.97 -36.03 4.76
CA VAL A 155 -1.88 -36.58 3.74
C VAL A 155 -3.33 -36.58 4.21
N ARG A 156 -3.57 -36.75 5.51
CA ARG A 156 -4.93 -36.68 6.07
C ARG A 156 -5.49 -35.25 6.03
N GLN A 157 -4.67 -34.27 6.41
CA GLN A 157 -5.07 -32.86 6.47
C GLN A 157 -5.12 -32.20 5.08
N ALA A 158 -4.25 -32.60 4.15
CA ALA A 158 -4.19 -32.08 2.79
C ALA A 158 -5.44 -32.36 1.92
N GLY A 159 -6.41 -33.13 2.42
CA GLY A 159 -7.72 -33.28 1.79
C GLY A 159 -8.71 -32.15 2.10
N GLU A 160 -8.42 -31.36 3.12
CA GLU A 160 -9.24 -30.29 3.66
C GLU A 160 -8.51 -28.94 3.67
N ASN A 161 -7.19 -28.93 3.43
CA ASN A 161 -6.34 -27.75 3.46
C ASN A 161 -5.48 -27.67 2.19
N ASP A 162 -5.43 -26.52 1.55
CA ASP A 162 -4.67 -26.27 0.33
C ASP A 162 -3.26 -25.73 0.63
N ASN A 163 -3.05 -25.05 1.77
CA ASN A 163 -1.76 -24.54 2.21
C ASN A 163 -0.88 -25.64 2.83
N ILE A 164 -0.29 -26.46 1.96
CA ILE A 164 0.49 -27.64 2.35
C ILE A 164 2.02 -27.49 2.23
N MET A 165 2.50 -26.37 1.68
CA MET A 165 3.93 -26.17 1.41
C MET A 165 4.72 -26.04 2.69
N THR A 166 4.16 -25.41 3.71
CA THR A 166 4.72 -25.28 5.05
C THR A 166 3.90 -26.09 6.05
N ILE A 167 4.53 -26.98 6.79
CA ILE A 167 3.92 -27.80 7.84
C ILE A 167 4.36 -27.24 9.18
N TYR A 168 3.42 -26.73 9.96
CA TYR A 168 3.70 -26.19 11.29
C TYR A 168 3.78 -27.28 12.34
N VAL A 169 4.68 -27.07 13.29
CA VAL A 169 4.93 -28.05 14.37
C VAL A 169 4.62 -27.40 15.71
N VAL A 170 3.82 -28.09 16.52
CA VAL A 170 3.49 -27.67 17.89
C VAL A 170 4.08 -28.65 18.92
N ASP A 171 4.36 -28.14 20.10
CA ASP A 171 4.84 -28.92 21.24
C ASP A 171 3.69 -29.63 21.99
N SER A 172 4.00 -30.19 23.16
CA SER A 172 3.00 -30.88 24.00
C SER A 172 1.95 -29.96 24.63
N ASP A 173 2.21 -28.67 24.67
CA ASP A 173 1.31 -27.64 25.21
C ASP A 173 0.58 -26.89 24.08
N GLU A 174 0.60 -27.43 22.84
CA GLU A 174 0.05 -26.88 21.60
C GLU A 174 0.66 -25.51 21.20
N CYS A 175 1.83 -25.18 21.74
CA CYS A 175 2.55 -23.96 21.37
C CYS A 175 3.41 -24.19 20.11
N PHE A 176 3.55 -23.15 19.30
CA PHE A 176 4.38 -23.17 18.09
C PHE A 176 5.83 -23.52 18.43
N ALA A 177 6.36 -24.58 17.81
CA ALA A 177 7.73 -25.08 18.01
C ALA A 177 8.64 -24.88 16.79
N GLY A 178 8.08 -24.66 15.60
CA GLY A 178 8.80 -24.48 14.35
C GLY A 178 7.99 -24.91 13.13
N ALA A 179 8.63 -24.94 11.98
CA ALA A 179 8.00 -25.36 10.72
C ALA A 179 8.88 -26.35 9.95
N ILE A 180 8.28 -27.07 9.03
CA ILE A 180 8.95 -28.03 8.12
C ILE A 180 8.50 -27.68 6.71
N ASP A 181 9.45 -27.50 5.81
CA ASP A 181 9.17 -27.40 4.37
C ASP A 181 8.69 -28.77 3.84
N LEU A 182 7.62 -28.79 3.05
CA LEU A 182 7.09 -30.00 2.43
C LEU A 182 8.16 -30.78 1.67
N LYS A 183 9.07 -30.10 0.98
CA LYS A 183 10.19 -30.72 0.27
C LYS A 183 11.11 -31.48 1.22
N ASP A 184 11.38 -30.92 2.39
CA ASP A 184 12.27 -31.59 3.39
C ASP A 184 11.58 -32.81 3.98
N LEU A 185 10.26 -32.73 4.23
CA LEU A 185 9.49 -33.89 4.68
C LEU A 185 9.44 -35.00 3.61
N ILE A 186 9.24 -34.67 2.33
CA ILE A 186 9.20 -35.63 1.21
C ILE A 186 10.57 -36.29 0.99
N THR A 187 11.67 -35.54 1.16
CA THR A 187 13.03 -36.06 0.94
C THR A 187 13.63 -36.79 2.15
N ALA A 188 13.01 -36.62 3.32
CA ALA A 188 13.45 -37.27 4.55
C ALA A 188 13.32 -38.80 4.49
N ARG A 189 14.31 -39.51 5.04
CA ARG A 189 14.26 -40.97 5.12
C ARG A 189 13.34 -41.42 6.25
N GLU A 190 12.59 -42.47 6.04
CA GLU A 190 11.60 -43.03 7.00
C GLU A 190 12.15 -43.20 8.42
N GLY A 191 13.45 -43.49 8.58
CA GLY A 191 14.10 -43.67 9.88
C GLY A 191 14.77 -42.44 10.48
N MET A 192 14.64 -41.26 9.83
CA MET A 192 15.14 -40.01 10.40
C MET A 192 14.23 -39.53 11.54
N ASN A 193 14.83 -38.85 12.53
CA ASN A 193 14.08 -38.12 13.53
C ASN A 193 13.50 -36.87 12.90
N LEU A 194 12.20 -36.62 13.05
CA LEU A 194 11.50 -35.44 12.55
C LEU A 194 12.16 -34.16 13.06
N GLU A 195 12.64 -34.16 14.30
CA GLU A 195 13.34 -33.04 14.95
C GLU A 195 14.53 -32.50 14.12
N SER A 196 15.16 -33.36 13.31
CA SER A 196 16.31 -32.94 12.50
C SER A 196 15.96 -32.13 11.26
N ILE A 197 14.67 -32.02 10.92
CA ILE A 197 14.17 -31.24 9.77
C ILE A 197 13.23 -30.10 10.21
N ILE A 198 13.00 -29.90 11.51
CA ILE A 198 12.24 -28.79 12.03
C ILE A 198 13.11 -27.55 12.05
N ALA A 199 12.64 -26.47 11.42
CA ALA A 199 13.21 -25.14 11.51
C ALA A 199 12.65 -24.40 12.73
N HIS A 200 13.36 -24.47 13.87
CA HIS A 200 12.93 -23.83 15.13
C HIS A 200 13.04 -22.30 15.12
N SER A 201 13.78 -21.71 14.18
CA SER A 201 13.93 -20.26 14.00
C SER A 201 13.03 -19.72 12.91
N TYR A 202 11.94 -20.42 12.59
CA TYR A 202 10.99 -19.98 11.59
C TYR A 202 10.32 -18.66 12.03
N PRO A 203 10.13 -17.67 11.11
CA PRO A 203 9.51 -16.41 11.44
C PRO A 203 8.04 -16.59 11.85
N TYR A 204 7.54 -15.66 12.66
CA TYR A 204 6.14 -15.59 13.05
C TYR A 204 5.76 -14.14 13.37
N VAL A 205 4.48 -13.85 13.37
CA VAL A 205 3.89 -12.57 13.82
C VAL A 205 2.85 -12.82 14.92
N VAL A 206 2.50 -11.77 15.66
CA VAL A 206 1.49 -11.87 16.74
C VAL A 206 0.21 -11.18 16.29
N ASP A 207 -0.92 -11.78 16.52
CA ASP A 207 -2.26 -11.46 16.00
C ASP A 207 -2.66 -9.97 16.02
N HIS A 208 -2.28 -9.23 17.08
CA HIS A 208 -2.57 -7.79 17.23
C HIS A 208 -1.39 -6.88 16.83
N GLU A 209 -0.36 -7.38 16.17
CA GLU A 209 0.68 -6.51 15.59
C GLU A 209 0.08 -5.72 14.42
N LYS A 210 0.53 -4.46 14.30
CA LYS A 210 0.12 -3.63 13.17
C LYS A 210 0.86 -4.08 11.91
N ILE A 211 0.19 -4.02 10.78
CA ILE A 211 0.75 -4.39 9.46
C ILE A 211 2.02 -3.59 9.19
N ASP A 212 1.98 -2.27 9.39
CA ASP A 212 3.13 -1.36 9.21
C ASP A 212 4.38 -1.77 10.01
N ASP A 213 4.20 -2.38 11.19
CA ASP A 213 5.30 -2.78 12.08
C ASP A 213 5.94 -4.13 11.67
N CYS A 214 5.21 -5.02 11.00
CA CYS A 214 5.64 -6.39 10.70
C CYS A 214 5.85 -6.69 9.21
N ILE A 215 5.26 -5.92 8.31
CA ILE A 215 5.26 -6.21 6.85
C ILE A 215 6.68 -6.29 6.26
N ASP A 216 7.60 -5.42 6.67
CA ASP A 216 8.98 -5.46 6.19
C ASP A 216 9.70 -6.74 6.64
N THR A 217 9.45 -7.17 7.89
CA THR A 217 9.98 -8.43 8.41
C THR A 217 9.45 -9.61 7.61
N ILE A 218 8.14 -9.63 7.33
CA ILE A 218 7.48 -10.68 6.53
C ILE A 218 8.10 -10.77 5.14
N LYS A 219 8.25 -9.63 4.44
CA LYS A 219 8.87 -9.56 3.11
C LYS A 219 10.32 -10.06 3.09
N ASP A 220 11.11 -9.75 4.13
CA ASP A 220 12.53 -10.10 4.20
C ASP A 220 12.75 -11.61 4.32
N TYR A 221 11.85 -12.33 4.98
CA TYR A 221 11.95 -13.79 5.07
C TYR A 221 11.55 -14.51 3.79
N ALA A 222 10.62 -13.96 3.00
CA ALA A 222 10.15 -14.50 1.72
C ALA A 222 9.74 -15.99 1.80
N GLU A 223 9.07 -16.39 2.88
CA GLU A 223 8.53 -17.72 3.08
C GLU A 223 7.18 -17.89 2.35
N ASP A 224 6.80 -19.13 2.06
CA ASP A 224 5.52 -19.44 1.39
C ASP A 224 4.30 -19.09 2.27
N SER A 225 4.44 -19.19 3.59
CA SER A 225 3.46 -18.72 4.57
C SER A 225 4.12 -18.43 5.92
N ILE A 226 3.51 -17.55 6.73
CA ILE A 226 4.02 -17.14 8.05
C ILE A 226 2.91 -17.35 9.09
N PRO A 227 3.18 -18.04 10.22
CA PRO A 227 2.19 -18.31 11.23
C PRO A 227 1.89 -17.06 12.06
N VAL A 228 0.60 -16.84 12.31
CA VAL A 228 0.06 -15.82 13.22
C VAL A 228 -0.16 -16.49 14.57
N LEU A 229 0.48 -15.97 15.60
CA LEU A 229 0.43 -16.54 16.93
C LEU A 229 -0.34 -15.67 17.90
N SER A 230 -1.04 -16.30 18.84
CA SER A 230 -1.55 -15.63 20.03
C SER A 230 -0.39 -15.21 20.95
N LYS A 231 -0.69 -14.34 21.94
CA LYS A 231 0.28 -13.98 23.00
C LYS A 231 0.84 -15.18 23.77
N ASP A 232 0.07 -16.27 23.83
CA ASP A 232 0.47 -17.53 24.50
C ASP A 232 1.17 -18.51 23.54
N LYS A 233 1.51 -18.06 22.32
CA LYS A 233 2.21 -18.80 21.25
C LYS A 233 1.43 -19.97 20.63
N HIS A 234 0.12 -19.98 20.73
CA HIS A 234 -0.70 -20.88 19.92
C HIS A 234 -0.87 -20.34 18.52
N ILE A 235 -0.86 -21.20 17.52
CA ILE A 235 -1.12 -20.82 16.13
C ILE A 235 -2.62 -20.52 16.01
N LEU A 236 -2.96 -19.32 15.53
CA LEU A 236 -4.32 -18.89 15.25
C LEU A 236 -4.67 -19.06 13.77
N GLY A 237 -3.72 -18.81 12.91
CA GLY A 237 -3.82 -18.90 11.47
C GLY A 237 -2.46 -18.72 10.81
N VAL A 238 -2.45 -18.55 9.51
CA VAL A 238 -1.24 -18.27 8.72
C VAL A 238 -1.55 -17.17 7.71
N ILE A 239 -0.53 -16.42 7.31
CA ILE A 239 -0.57 -15.48 6.21
C ILE A 239 0.16 -16.11 5.06
N THR A 240 -0.45 -16.20 3.90
CA THR A 240 0.14 -16.83 2.72
C THR A 240 0.93 -15.82 1.87
N SER A 241 1.65 -16.28 0.87
CA SER A 241 2.46 -15.40 0.02
C SER A 241 1.62 -14.47 -0.85
N ASP A 242 0.41 -14.84 -1.21
CA ASP A 242 -0.56 -14.02 -1.93
C ASP A 242 -1.14 -12.90 -1.05
N ASP A 243 -1.53 -13.20 0.20
CA ASP A 243 -1.92 -12.19 1.18
C ASP A 243 -0.80 -11.16 1.41
N ILE A 244 0.46 -11.66 1.52
CA ILE A 244 1.62 -10.77 1.66
C ILE A 244 1.75 -9.82 0.46
N VAL A 245 1.51 -10.30 -0.75
CA VAL A 245 1.55 -9.44 -1.96
C VAL A 245 0.43 -8.41 -1.92
N GLU A 246 -0.77 -8.80 -1.53
CA GLU A 246 -1.91 -7.89 -1.40
C GLU A 246 -1.69 -6.82 -0.32
N MET A 247 -1.23 -7.23 0.87
CA MET A 247 -0.86 -6.30 1.95
C MET A 247 0.18 -5.28 1.51
N VAL A 248 1.21 -5.72 0.77
CA VAL A 248 2.26 -4.83 0.24
C VAL A 248 1.68 -3.85 -0.79
N ASP A 249 0.77 -4.30 -1.64
CA ASP A 249 0.13 -3.43 -2.65
C ASP A 249 -0.76 -2.38 -1.99
N ASN A 250 -1.58 -2.78 -1.01
CA ASN A 250 -2.44 -1.91 -0.22
C ASN A 250 -1.63 -0.86 0.54
N GLU A 251 -0.54 -1.26 1.23
CA GLU A 251 0.37 -0.35 1.94
C GLU A 251 1.00 0.68 0.98
N MET A 252 1.47 0.22 -0.18
CA MET A 252 2.02 1.12 -1.21
C MET A 252 0.97 2.07 -1.77
N GLY A 253 -0.27 1.64 -1.94
CA GLY A 253 -1.42 2.45 -2.36
C GLY A 253 -1.74 3.54 -1.34
N GLU A 254 -1.82 3.18 -0.06
CA GLU A 254 -2.03 4.14 1.04
C GLU A 254 -0.93 5.18 1.13
N ASP A 255 0.34 4.76 1.06
CA ASP A 255 1.48 5.66 1.08
C ASP A 255 1.46 6.65 -0.07
N TYR A 256 1.11 6.17 -1.27
CA TYR A 256 0.94 7.02 -2.44
C TYR A 256 -0.19 8.05 -2.23
N ALA A 257 -1.31 7.62 -1.66
CA ALA A 257 -2.43 8.50 -1.33
C ALA A 257 -2.03 9.55 -0.29
N LYS A 258 -1.38 9.15 0.79
CA LYS A 258 -0.85 10.04 1.85
C LYS A 258 0.16 11.04 1.29
N LEU A 259 1.09 10.59 0.43
CA LEU A 259 2.06 11.48 -0.25
C LEU A 259 1.36 12.53 -1.14
N ALA A 260 0.24 12.16 -1.76
CA ALA A 260 -0.58 13.09 -2.54
C ALA A 260 -1.42 14.06 -1.67
N GLY A 261 -1.50 13.85 -0.37
CA GLY A 261 -2.29 14.64 0.58
C GLY A 261 -3.73 14.16 0.68
N LEU A 262 -3.98 12.88 0.49
CA LEU A 262 -5.25 12.22 0.76
C LEU A 262 -5.23 11.59 2.17
N THR A 263 -6.38 11.29 2.73
CA THR A 263 -6.47 10.60 4.03
C THR A 263 -6.53 9.08 3.89
N ALA A 264 -6.87 8.59 2.71
CA ALA A 264 -6.92 7.18 2.35
C ALA A 264 -6.87 7.04 0.82
N GLU A 265 -6.65 5.85 0.34
CA GLU A 265 -6.73 5.49 -1.07
C GLU A 265 -8.12 5.82 -1.68
N GLU A 266 -8.18 6.08 -2.97
CA GLU A 266 -9.38 6.51 -3.67
C GLU A 266 -9.63 5.60 -4.90
N ASP A 267 -10.83 5.03 -4.98
CA ASP A 267 -11.25 4.19 -6.09
C ASP A 267 -12.12 4.97 -7.09
N LEU A 268 -12.08 4.56 -8.37
CA LEU A 268 -12.90 5.10 -9.45
C LEU A 268 -14.40 4.95 -9.19
N LYS A 269 -14.82 3.94 -8.43
CA LYS A 269 -16.23 3.63 -8.11
C LYS A 269 -16.82 4.49 -6.98
N GLU A 270 -15.98 5.21 -6.24
CA GLU A 270 -16.43 6.03 -5.13
C GLU A 270 -17.36 7.16 -5.55
N THR A 271 -18.30 7.46 -4.69
CA THR A 271 -19.17 8.63 -4.87
C THR A 271 -18.38 9.92 -4.66
N THR A 272 -18.80 11.00 -5.34
CA THR A 272 -18.19 12.35 -5.16
C THR A 272 -18.10 12.78 -3.70
N LEU A 273 -19.06 12.36 -2.86
CA LEU A 273 -19.08 12.72 -1.44
C LEU A 273 -18.02 11.98 -0.64
N GLN A 274 -17.76 10.70 -0.96
CA GLN A 274 -16.70 9.90 -0.34
C GLN A 274 -15.33 10.48 -0.71
N SER A 275 -15.04 10.67 -2.00
CA SER A 275 -13.80 11.31 -2.45
C SER A 275 -13.58 12.70 -1.82
N MET A 276 -14.65 13.50 -1.69
CA MET A 276 -14.56 14.79 -1.03
C MET A 276 -14.17 14.67 0.45
N LYS A 277 -14.71 13.68 1.18
CA LYS A 277 -14.35 13.44 2.58
C LYS A 277 -12.87 13.10 2.75
N LYS A 278 -12.29 12.33 1.83
CA LYS A 278 -10.87 11.95 1.85
C LYS A 278 -9.94 13.12 1.56
N ARG A 279 -10.35 14.08 0.73
CA ARG A 279 -9.54 15.26 0.30
C ARG A 279 -9.68 16.48 1.20
N MET A 280 -10.88 16.76 1.70
CA MET A 280 -11.20 18.00 2.41
C MET A 280 -10.36 18.28 3.66
N PRO A 281 -10.03 17.30 4.52
CA PRO A 281 -9.23 17.57 5.71
C PRO A 281 -7.89 18.24 5.37
N TRP A 282 -7.16 17.70 4.41
CA TRP A 282 -5.88 18.27 3.97
C TRP A 282 -6.06 19.63 3.28
N LEU A 283 -7.05 19.79 2.43
CA LEU A 283 -7.31 21.08 1.74
C LEU A 283 -7.62 22.21 2.74
N ILE A 284 -8.31 21.91 3.84
CA ILE A 284 -8.57 22.88 4.91
C ILE A 284 -7.28 23.27 5.61
N ILE A 285 -6.43 22.31 5.98
CA ILE A 285 -5.12 22.57 6.61
C ILE A 285 -4.27 23.44 5.68
N LEU A 286 -4.17 23.08 4.41
CA LEU A 286 -3.38 23.81 3.41
C LEU A 286 -3.92 25.23 3.18
N LEU A 287 -5.23 25.43 3.24
CA LEU A 287 -5.83 26.77 3.16
C LEU A 287 -5.32 27.67 4.30
N PHE A 288 -5.33 27.17 5.54
CA PHE A 288 -4.81 27.94 6.69
C PHE A 288 -3.31 28.19 6.59
N LEU A 289 -2.54 27.19 6.18
CA LEU A 289 -1.09 27.34 5.95
C LEU A 289 -0.82 28.36 4.82
N GLY A 290 -1.57 28.32 3.74
CA GLY A 290 -1.49 29.30 2.64
C GLY A 290 -1.79 30.72 3.09
N MET A 291 -2.73 30.91 4.03
CA MET A 291 -2.98 32.24 4.65
C MET A 291 -1.77 32.74 5.44
N ILE A 292 -1.03 31.85 6.13
CA ILE A 292 0.21 32.22 6.82
C ILE A 292 1.26 32.67 5.81
N VAL A 293 1.47 31.90 4.73
CA VAL A 293 2.40 32.28 3.64
C VAL A 293 2.03 33.64 3.05
N SER A 294 0.75 33.87 2.76
CA SER A 294 0.25 35.15 2.25
C SER A 294 0.51 36.30 3.21
N SER A 295 0.37 36.07 4.51
CA SER A 295 0.66 37.07 5.53
C SER A 295 2.15 37.45 5.58
N VAL A 296 3.03 36.43 5.39
CA VAL A 296 4.48 36.67 5.33
C VAL A 296 4.87 37.43 4.06
N VAL A 297 4.24 37.14 2.91
CA VAL A 297 4.43 37.96 1.68
C VAL A 297 4.08 39.42 1.95
N GLY A 298 3.01 39.68 2.69
CA GLY A 298 2.60 41.05 3.08
C GLY A 298 3.67 41.84 3.84
N ILE A 299 4.55 41.19 4.61
CA ILE A 299 5.68 41.86 5.32
C ILE A 299 6.66 42.48 4.32
N PHE A 300 6.78 41.92 3.13
CA PHE A 300 7.68 42.38 2.06
C PHE A 300 7.03 43.33 1.07
N GLU A 301 5.83 43.88 1.38
CA GLU A 301 5.11 44.83 0.48
C GLU A 301 5.99 46.01 0.05
N ASN A 302 6.81 46.56 0.94
CA ASN A 302 7.72 47.65 0.63
C ASN A 302 8.80 47.27 -0.41
N VAL A 303 9.27 46.02 -0.40
CA VAL A 303 10.24 45.50 -1.38
C VAL A 303 9.58 45.42 -2.75
N VAL A 304 8.36 44.93 -2.80
CA VAL A 304 7.55 44.81 -3.99
C VAL A 304 7.23 46.18 -4.59
N ALA A 305 6.87 47.15 -3.75
CA ALA A 305 6.59 48.51 -4.18
C ALA A 305 7.81 49.23 -4.74
N ALA A 306 8.99 49.01 -4.15
CA ALA A 306 10.26 49.59 -4.61
C ALA A 306 10.79 48.97 -5.92
N LEU A 307 10.59 47.64 -6.07
CA LEU A 307 11.11 46.87 -7.22
C LEU A 307 10.05 45.91 -7.78
N PRO A 308 9.06 46.37 -8.54
CA PRO A 308 7.99 45.52 -9.07
C PRO A 308 8.46 44.33 -9.91
N ILE A 309 9.68 44.40 -10.50
CA ILE A 309 10.27 43.32 -11.29
C ILE A 309 10.46 42.04 -10.47
N VAL A 310 10.61 42.15 -9.14
CA VAL A 310 10.81 41.02 -8.23
C VAL A 310 9.60 40.08 -8.25
N ILE A 311 8.37 40.62 -8.37
CA ILE A 311 7.15 39.79 -8.47
C ILE A 311 7.20 38.84 -9.67
N CYS A 312 7.79 39.28 -10.80
CA CYS A 312 7.83 38.48 -12.03
C CYS A 312 8.52 37.12 -11.86
N PHE A 313 9.44 37.01 -10.92
CA PHE A 313 10.25 35.81 -10.71
C PHE A 313 9.93 35.08 -9.41
N GLN A 314 8.98 35.57 -8.61
CA GLN A 314 8.54 34.92 -7.37
C GLN A 314 8.13 33.47 -7.62
N SER A 315 7.18 33.27 -8.56
CA SER A 315 6.67 31.93 -8.87
C SER A 315 7.77 30.96 -9.29
N LEU A 316 8.78 31.44 -10.02
CA LEU A 316 9.91 30.59 -10.42
C LEU A 316 10.70 30.07 -9.21
N VAL A 317 10.95 30.93 -8.22
CA VAL A 317 11.72 30.54 -7.02
C VAL A 317 10.90 29.62 -6.13
N LEU A 318 9.60 29.92 -5.94
CA LEU A 318 8.70 29.11 -5.14
C LEU A 318 8.53 27.70 -5.75
N ASP A 319 8.26 27.64 -7.06
CA ASP A 319 8.06 26.38 -7.78
C ASP A 319 9.30 25.48 -7.69
N MET A 320 10.48 26.02 -7.94
CA MET A 320 11.72 25.24 -7.86
C MET A 320 12.03 24.76 -6.44
N ALA A 321 11.78 25.58 -5.43
CA ALA A 321 11.93 25.21 -4.02
C ALA A 321 10.94 24.09 -3.61
N GLY A 322 9.66 24.23 -4.01
CA GLY A 322 8.64 23.22 -3.76
C GLY A 322 9.00 21.88 -4.39
N ASN A 323 9.36 21.89 -5.68
CA ASN A 323 9.69 20.67 -6.42
C ASN A 323 10.90 19.93 -5.81
N VAL A 324 11.98 20.64 -5.47
CA VAL A 324 13.15 20.01 -4.84
C VAL A 324 12.81 19.44 -3.46
N GLY A 325 12.01 20.16 -2.67
CA GLY A 325 11.56 19.66 -1.38
C GLY A 325 10.73 18.40 -1.49
N THR A 326 9.81 18.33 -2.45
CA THR A 326 9.01 17.14 -2.72
C THR A 326 9.86 15.96 -3.23
N GLN A 327 10.89 16.21 -4.05
CA GLN A 327 11.85 15.18 -4.46
C GLN A 327 12.62 14.61 -3.26
N SER A 328 13.12 15.48 -2.36
CA SER A 328 13.83 15.04 -1.16
C SER A 328 12.88 14.32 -0.17
N LEU A 329 11.60 14.73 -0.10
CA LEU A 329 10.56 14.04 0.64
C LEU A 329 10.38 12.60 0.15
N ALA A 330 10.13 12.41 -1.15
CA ALA A 330 9.89 11.10 -1.75
C ALA A 330 11.07 10.14 -1.52
N VAL A 331 12.32 10.62 -1.70
CA VAL A 331 13.52 9.83 -1.41
C VAL A 331 13.59 9.47 0.08
N THR A 332 13.25 10.40 0.96
CA THR A 332 13.38 10.20 2.41
C THR A 332 12.33 9.22 2.93
N ILE A 333 11.07 9.35 2.49
CA ILE A 333 9.99 8.39 2.84
C ILE A 333 10.44 7.00 2.39
N ARG A 334 10.81 6.82 1.12
CA ARG A 334 11.23 5.53 0.58
C ARG A 334 12.35 4.87 1.39
N VAL A 335 13.38 5.64 1.78
CA VAL A 335 14.52 5.13 2.56
C VAL A 335 14.14 4.83 4.02
N LEU A 336 13.21 5.58 4.60
CA LEU A 336 12.74 5.34 5.98
C LEU A 336 11.85 4.10 6.09
N MET A 337 11.15 3.74 5.04
CA MET A 337 10.30 2.55 4.97
C MET A 337 11.09 1.27 4.70
N ASP A 338 12.13 1.34 3.85
CA ASP A 338 12.91 0.15 3.49
C ASP A 338 14.01 -0.21 4.50
N GLU A 339 14.43 0.68 5.41
CA GLU A 339 15.62 0.46 6.24
C GLU A 339 15.48 1.00 7.66
N ASN A 340 15.78 0.16 8.65
CA ASN A 340 15.97 0.57 10.04
C ASN A 340 17.27 1.40 10.20
N LEU A 341 17.21 2.68 9.79
CA LEU A 341 18.36 3.55 9.73
C LEU A 341 18.91 3.92 11.11
N SER A 342 20.21 3.71 11.31
CA SER A 342 20.95 4.27 12.44
C SER A 342 21.01 5.81 12.37
N GLY A 343 21.18 6.46 13.50
CA GLY A 343 21.30 7.94 13.54
C GLY A 343 22.40 8.50 12.64
N LYS A 344 23.48 7.74 12.40
CA LYS A 344 24.56 8.12 11.48
C LYS A 344 24.10 8.07 10.00
N GLN A 345 23.35 7.06 9.63
CA GLN A 345 22.79 6.93 8.27
C GLN A 345 21.75 8.02 8.01
N LYS A 346 20.87 8.33 8.99
CA LYS A 346 19.92 9.46 8.90
C LYS A 346 20.66 10.78 8.64
N LEU A 347 21.74 11.05 9.35
CA LEU A 347 22.56 12.25 9.13
C LEU A 347 23.22 12.25 7.73
N LEU A 348 23.71 11.10 7.27
CA LEU A 348 24.28 10.98 5.92
C LEU A 348 23.24 11.26 4.83
N LEU A 349 21.99 10.81 5.00
CA LEU A 349 20.89 11.10 4.09
C LEU A 349 20.62 12.60 4.03
N VAL A 350 20.51 13.28 5.17
CA VAL A 350 20.33 14.75 5.22
C VAL A 350 21.46 15.46 4.47
N VAL A 351 22.72 15.09 4.74
CA VAL A 351 23.89 15.72 4.09
C VAL A 351 23.87 15.46 2.57
N LYS A 352 23.47 14.26 2.15
CA LYS A 352 23.33 13.88 0.73
C LYS A 352 22.29 14.75 0.03
N GLU A 353 21.08 14.84 0.59
CA GLU A 353 19.97 15.60 0.00
C GLU A 353 20.28 17.11 -0.06
N VAL A 354 20.84 17.68 1.01
CA VAL A 354 21.26 19.10 1.01
C VAL A 354 22.34 19.36 -0.05
N ARG A 355 23.30 18.45 -0.24
CA ARG A 355 24.31 18.58 -1.32
C ARG A 355 23.64 18.55 -2.70
N ILE A 356 22.67 17.69 -2.91
CA ILE A 356 21.89 17.63 -4.17
C ILE A 356 21.17 18.97 -4.37
N GLY A 357 20.50 19.49 -3.33
CA GLY A 357 19.84 20.79 -3.38
C GLY A 357 20.79 21.95 -3.74
N ILE A 358 22.00 21.97 -3.15
CA ILE A 358 23.04 22.96 -3.46
C ILE A 358 23.50 22.84 -4.91
N VAL A 359 23.78 21.65 -5.41
CA VAL A 359 24.25 21.43 -6.79
C VAL A 359 23.16 21.82 -7.78
N ASN A 360 21.94 21.35 -7.59
CA ASN A 360 20.79 21.69 -8.45
C ASN A 360 20.50 23.20 -8.43
N GLY A 361 20.47 23.78 -7.21
CA GLY A 361 20.27 25.22 -7.05
C GLY A 361 21.36 26.07 -7.68
N GLY A 362 22.63 25.60 -7.61
CA GLY A 362 23.76 26.24 -8.27
C GLY A 362 23.65 26.19 -9.79
N LEU A 363 23.37 25.04 -10.37
CA LEU A 363 23.19 24.87 -11.81
C LEU A 363 22.02 25.71 -12.34
N LEU A 364 20.85 25.62 -11.70
CA LEU A 364 19.68 26.40 -12.09
C LEU A 364 19.88 27.90 -11.82
N GLY A 365 20.60 28.26 -10.76
CA GLY A 365 20.98 29.64 -10.47
C GLY A 365 21.85 30.27 -11.56
N ILE A 366 22.86 29.54 -12.07
CA ILE A 366 23.65 29.99 -13.21
C ILE A 366 22.81 30.10 -14.49
N MET A 367 21.96 29.13 -14.75
CA MET A 367 21.02 29.21 -15.88
C MET A 367 20.10 30.42 -15.77
N ALA A 368 19.54 30.66 -14.60
CA ALA A 368 18.69 31.83 -14.33
C ALA A 368 19.46 33.13 -14.52
N LEU A 369 20.69 33.23 -14.03
CA LEU A 369 21.55 34.41 -14.23
C LEU A 369 21.65 34.75 -15.72
N VAL A 370 21.95 33.77 -16.58
CA VAL A 370 22.17 34.00 -18.01
C VAL A 370 20.84 34.27 -18.73
N PHE A 371 19.86 33.37 -18.61
CA PHE A 371 18.59 33.45 -19.36
C PHE A 371 17.72 34.61 -18.91
N LEU A 372 17.55 34.80 -17.59
CA LEU A 372 16.76 35.92 -17.08
C LEU A 372 17.47 37.26 -17.26
N GLY A 373 18.82 37.31 -17.18
CA GLY A 373 19.58 38.54 -17.49
C GLY A 373 19.33 39.03 -18.91
N ILE A 374 19.38 38.13 -19.88
CA ILE A 374 19.06 38.44 -21.28
C ILE A 374 17.58 38.84 -21.43
N TYR A 375 16.67 38.06 -20.81
CA TYR A 375 15.24 38.35 -20.86
C TYR A 375 14.87 39.72 -20.28
N VAL A 376 15.39 40.06 -19.10
CA VAL A 376 15.14 41.35 -18.44
C VAL A 376 15.69 42.51 -19.26
N HIS A 377 16.88 42.36 -19.87
CA HIS A 377 17.43 43.35 -20.73
C HIS A 377 16.58 43.59 -21.99
N LEU A 378 16.27 42.51 -22.73
CA LEU A 378 15.60 42.61 -24.03
C LEU A 378 14.11 42.96 -23.93
N PHE A 379 13.41 42.41 -22.95
CA PHE A 379 11.93 42.52 -22.88
C PHE A 379 11.42 43.46 -21.80
N LYS A 380 12.23 43.79 -20.79
CA LYS A 380 11.83 44.68 -19.69
C LYS A 380 12.55 46.03 -19.78
N GLY A 381 13.51 46.23 -20.72
CA GLY A 381 14.17 47.49 -20.96
C GLY A 381 15.18 47.93 -19.90
N TYR A 382 15.63 47.02 -19.05
CA TYR A 382 16.68 47.28 -18.04
C TYR A 382 18.04 47.39 -18.69
N THR A 383 18.94 48.17 -18.11
CA THR A 383 20.36 48.13 -18.47
C THR A 383 20.96 46.77 -18.23
N TRP A 384 22.02 46.41 -18.93
CA TRP A 384 22.73 45.13 -18.71
C TRP A 384 23.09 44.91 -17.25
N LEU A 385 23.63 45.95 -16.59
CA LEU A 385 23.99 45.87 -15.17
C LEU A 385 22.77 45.60 -14.29
N GLY A 386 21.68 46.34 -14.49
CA GLY A 386 20.46 46.12 -13.72
C GLY A 386 19.77 44.77 -14.00
N ALA A 387 19.82 44.31 -15.25
CA ALA A 387 19.28 43.04 -15.64
C ALA A 387 20.04 41.87 -14.96
N PHE A 388 21.40 41.94 -14.99
CA PHE A 388 22.21 40.92 -14.31
C PHE A 388 22.21 41.05 -12.79
N ALA A 389 21.95 42.22 -12.21
CA ALA A 389 21.74 42.36 -10.78
C ALA A 389 20.46 41.65 -10.34
N VAL A 390 19.32 41.85 -11.05
CA VAL A 390 18.05 41.16 -10.78
C VAL A 390 18.17 39.66 -10.98
N SER A 391 18.71 39.21 -12.12
CA SER A 391 18.86 37.77 -12.40
C SER A 391 19.85 37.09 -11.46
N GLY A 392 20.90 37.79 -11.01
CA GLY A 392 21.85 37.32 -10.02
C GLY A 392 21.18 37.11 -8.66
N CYS A 393 20.31 38.05 -8.24
CA CYS A 393 19.50 37.89 -7.04
C CYS A 393 18.59 36.65 -7.12
N VAL A 394 17.90 36.45 -8.24
CA VAL A 394 17.10 35.25 -8.49
C VAL A 394 17.96 33.98 -8.43
N GLY A 395 19.12 33.98 -9.06
CA GLY A 395 20.05 32.84 -9.09
C GLY A 395 20.54 32.44 -7.69
N VAL A 396 20.93 33.41 -6.87
CA VAL A 396 21.34 33.18 -5.47
C VAL A 396 20.14 32.70 -4.64
N SER A 397 18.96 33.26 -4.88
CA SER A 397 17.73 32.86 -4.20
C SER A 397 17.37 31.40 -4.50
N LEU A 398 17.50 30.96 -5.77
CA LEU A 398 17.30 29.56 -6.15
C LEU A 398 18.27 28.64 -5.40
N LEU A 399 19.57 28.98 -5.37
CA LEU A 399 20.57 28.16 -4.67
C LEU A 399 20.24 28.02 -3.19
N VAL A 400 19.93 29.11 -2.49
CA VAL A 400 19.67 29.09 -1.06
C VAL A 400 18.33 28.42 -0.77
N ALA A 401 17.25 28.79 -1.49
CA ALA A 401 15.93 28.23 -1.28
C ALA A 401 15.92 26.71 -1.53
N MET A 402 16.52 26.23 -2.62
CA MET A 402 16.57 24.79 -2.94
C MET A 402 17.40 24.00 -1.92
N ALA A 403 18.50 24.56 -1.41
CA ALA A 403 19.29 23.91 -0.36
C ALA A 403 18.49 23.76 0.95
N ILE A 404 17.77 24.81 1.34
CA ILE A 404 16.92 24.77 2.56
C ILE A 404 15.70 23.86 2.32
N SER A 405 15.09 23.89 1.14
CA SER A 405 13.94 23.06 0.80
C SER A 405 14.29 21.57 0.78
N SER A 406 15.47 21.18 0.30
CA SER A 406 15.96 19.80 0.42
C SER A 406 16.15 19.39 1.89
N LEU A 407 16.67 20.29 2.73
CA LEU A 407 16.78 20.03 4.16
C LEU A 407 15.41 19.82 4.81
N VAL A 408 14.46 20.69 4.51
CA VAL A 408 13.07 20.62 5.03
C VAL A 408 12.39 19.33 4.58
N GLY A 409 12.46 19.01 3.27
CA GLY A 409 11.87 17.79 2.69
C GLY A 409 12.47 16.49 3.26
N THR A 410 13.68 16.55 3.83
CA THR A 410 14.33 15.40 4.47
C THR A 410 14.07 15.34 5.98
N VAL A 411 14.15 16.48 6.67
CA VAL A 411 14.08 16.50 8.15
C VAL A 411 12.64 16.32 8.66
N ILE A 412 11.64 16.85 7.95
CA ILE A 412 10.23 16.73 8.38
C ILE A 412 9.76 15.27 8.44
N PRO A 413 9.90 14.44 7.40
CA PRO A 413 9.50 13.03 7.48
C PRO A 413 10.33 12.25 8.52
N MET A 414 11.61 12.55 8.67
CA MET A 414 12.43 11.96 9.74
C MET A 414 11.92 12.31 11.14
N PHE A 415 11.41 13.53 11.31
CA PHE A 415 10.82 13.95 12.57
C PHE A 415 9.52 13.18 12.87
N PHE A 416 8.64 13.02 11.90
CA PHE A 416 7.41 12.22 12.04
C PHE A 416 7.72 10.77 12.37
N HIS A 417 8.63 10.15 11.62
CA HIS A 417 9.10 8.79 11.93
C HIS A 417 9.65 8.68 13.37
N LYS A 418 10.39 9.69 13.87
CA LYS A 418 10.94 9.67 15.24
C LYS A 418 9.86 9.71 16.32
N ILE A 419 8.75 10.38 16.09
CA ILE A 419 7.62 10.45 17.02
C ILE A 419 6.58 9.36 16.77
N LYS A 420 6.94 8.36 15.97
CA LYS A 420 6.09 7.23 15.59
C LYS A 420 4.79 7.65 14.87
N ILE A 421 4.88 8.67 14.05
CA ILE A 421 3.86 9.03 13.07
C ILE A 421 4.40 8.61 11.71
N ASP A 422 3.55 8.02 10.90
CA ASP A 422 3.88 7.62 9.53
C ASP A 422 4.52 8.79 8.76
N PRO A 423 5.74 8.61 8.20
CA PRO A 423 6.44 9.65 7.44
C PRO A 423 5.68 10.13 6.20
N ALA A 424 4.81 9.31 5.60
CA ALA A 424 4.01 9.66 4.44
C ALA A 424 2.98 10.76 4.74
N VAL A 425 2.58 10.93 6.00
CA VAL A 425 1.75 12.05 6.46
C VAL A 425 2.42 13.41 6.22
N ALA A 426 3.77 13.46 6.10
CA ALA A 426 4.50 14.66 5.66
C ALA A 426 4.28 14.97 4.18
N SER A 427 3.06 14.88 3.70
CA SER A 427 2.63 14.90 2.30
C SER A 427 3.31 15.96 1.41
N GLY A 428 3.36 15.66 0.10
CA GLY A 428 3.89 16.59 -0.89
C GLY A 428 3.31 18.01 -0.78
N PRO A 429 1.97 18.18 -0.71
CA PRO A 429 1.35 19.50 -0.54
C PRO A 429 1.76 20.23 0.75
N LEU A 430 1.92 19.54 1.87
CA LEU A 430 2.40 20.13 3.11
C LEU A 430 3.85 20.64 2.96
N ILE A 431 4.73 19.81 2.44
CA ILE A 431 6.14 20.17 2.21
C ILE A 431 6.24 21.34 1.22
N THR A 432 5.44 21.33 0.14
CA THR A 432 5.42 22.45 -0.82
C THR A 432 5.02 23.75 -0.12
N THR A 433 4.00 23.75 0.73
CA THR A 433 3.56 24.97 1.44
C THR A 433 4.62 25.49 2.42
N VAL A 434 5.32 24.59 3.13
CA VAL A 434 6.45 24.96 4.01
C VAL A 434 7.61 25.55 3.17
N ASN A 435 7.90 24.95 2.03
CA ASN A 435 8.94 25.42 1.12
C ASN A 435 8.58 26.77 0.46
N ASP A 436 7.32 27.03 0.20
CA ASP A 436 6.85 28.35 -0.26
C ASP A 436 7.19 29.42 0.75
N LEU A 437 6.98 29.17 2.05
CA LEU A 437 7.37 30.08 3.10
C LEU A 437 8.89 30.34 3.10
N VAL A 438 9.70 29.27 2.99
CA VAL A 438 11.15 29.35 2.90
C VAL A 438 11.59 30.17 1.68
N ALA A 439 10.99 29.88 0.53
CA ALA A 439 11.29 30.55 -0.73
C ALA A 439 10.94 32.03 -0.70
N VAL A 440 9.77 32.40 -0.16
CA VAL A 440 9.33 33.80 0.01
C VAL A 440 10.31 34.58 0.87
N VAL A 441 10.62 34.06 2.06
CA VAL A 441 11.55 34.73 3.00
C VAL A 441 12.93 34.88 2.36
N THR A 442 13.44 33.81 1.73
CA THR A 442 14.74 33.82 1.06
C THR A 442 14.79 34.81 -0.09
N TYR A 443 13.81 34.75 -0.99
CA TYR A 443 13.80 35.56 -2.21
C TYR A 443 13.62 37.04 -1.92
N TYR A 444 12.59 37.41 -1.15
CA TYR A 444 12.36 38.81 -0.82
C TYR A 444 13.39 39.37 0.16
N GLY A 445 13.90 38.54 1.08
CA GLY A 445 14.98 38.94 1.96
C GLY A 445 16.28 39.26 1.19
N LEU A 446 16.66 38.41 0.24
CA LEU A 446 17.82 38.67 -0.63
C LEU A 446 17.57 39.82 -1.61
N ALA A 447 16.37 39.99 -2.14
CA ALA A 447 16.02 41.14 -2.98
C ALA A 447 16.11 42.45 -2.20
N PHE A 448 15.69 42.48 -0.96
CA PHE A 448 15.86 43.62 -0.06
C PHE A 448 17.34 43.95 0.12
N LEU A 449 18.15 42.96 0.50
CA LEU A 449 19.57 43.16 0.79
C LEU A 449 20.39 43.56 -0.47
N PHE A 450 20.17 42.91 -1.59
CA PHE A 450 21.01 43.08 -2.78
C PHE A 450 20.54 44.17 -3.74
N LEU A 451 19.25 44.49 -3.76
CA LEU A 451 18.70 45.39 -4.76
C LEU A 451 18.17 46.70 -4.19
N ILE A 452 17.96 46.81 -2.88
CA ILE A 452 17.43 48.05 -2.22
C ILE A 452 18.46 48.68 -1.31
N GLU A 453 19.19 47.86 -0.48
CA GLU A 453 20.18 48.43 0.47
C GLU A 453 21.57 48.59 -0.13
N LEU A 454 21.92 47.93 -1.22
CA LEU A 454 23.15 48.15 -1.99
C LEU A 454 22.93 49.11 -3.15
#